data_32a9fbf469d8739207d448f94390b6fa
#
_entry.id   32a9fbf469d8739207d448f94390b6fa
#
_cell.length_a   1.000
_cell.length_b   1.000
_cell.length_c   1.000
_cell.angle_alpha   90.00
_cell.angle_beta   90.00
_cell.angle_gamma   90.00
#
_symmetry.space_group_name_H-M   'P 1'
#
loop_
_entity.id
_entity.type
_entity.pdbx_description
1 polymer ?
#
loop_
_entity_poly.entity_id
_entity_poly.type
_entity_poly.pdbx_seq_one_letter_code
_entity_poly.pdbx_strand_id
1 'polypeptide(L)'
;MGGNVNEAIRKKFAEAEELFVHNGYEVVNPAGEAHQELVRLAVVIAKKKWPNEEVKDYTVALAFDIHYLAMCDAIYMLRDWRWSAGAKAELAFAKATGMEIIYEEDMI
;
A
#
# COMPACT_ATOMS: atom_id res chain seq x y z
N MET A 1 -3.86 9.13 -4.30
CA MET A 1 -2.44 9.42 -4.48
C MET A 1 -1.91 9.29 -5.90
N GLY A 2 -2.60 8.75 -6.83
CA GLY A 2 -2.26 8.70 -8.24
C GLY A 2 -0.83 8.29 -8.61
N GLY A 3 -0.14 7.61 -7.75
CA GLY A 3 1.20 7.11 -8.00
C GLY A 3 2.34 8.05 -7.62
N ASN A 4 2.05 9.28 -7.24
CA ASN A 4 3.08 10.22 -6.78
C ASN A 4 3.19 10.19 -5.27
N VAL A 5 4.37 9.78 -4.78
CA VAL A 5 4.67 9.76 -3.35
C VAL A 5 5.68 10.86 -3.07
N ASN A 6 5.27 11.92 -2.40
CA ASN A 6 6.17 13.01 -2.05
C ASN A 6 6.97 12.73 -0.77
N GLU A 7 7.95 13.58 -0.47
CA GLU A 7 8.83 13.39 0.68
C GLU A 7 8.10 13.32 2.02
N ALA A 8 7.05 14.14 2.21
CA ALA A 8 6.29 14.15 3.46
C ALA A 8 5.57 12.81 3.66
N ILE A 9 4.99 12.26 2.60
CA ILE A 9 4.30 10.96 2.64
C ILE A 9 5.30 9.84 2.88
N ARG A 10 6.44 9.85 2.18
CA ARG A 10 7.49 8.85 2.38
C ARG A 10 7.99 8.85 3.81
N LYS A 11 8.15 10.03 4.40
CA LYS A 11 8.58 10.18 5.78
C LYS A 11 7.58 9.54 6.75
N LYS A 12 6.29 9.78 6.55
CA LYS A 12 5.23 9.18 7.37
C LYS A 12 5.27 7.65 7.31
N PHE A 13 5.41 7.08 6.11
CA PHE A 13 5.50 5.64 5.95
C PHE A 13 6.77 5.08 6.58
N ALA A 14 7.90 5.76 6.44
CA ALA A 14 9.16 5.33 7.02
C ALA A 14 9.12 5.33 8.55
N GLU A 15 8.53 6.35 9.13
CA GLU A 15 8.37 6.44 10.59
C GLU A 15 7.45 5.33 11.11
N ALA A 16 6.37 5.03 10.41
CA ALA A 16 5.47 3.94 10.77
C ALA A 16 6.18 2.59 10.66
N GLU A 17 6.95 2.39 9.61
CA GLU A 17 7.75 1.16 9.43
C GLU A 17 8.72 0.97 10.59
N GLU A 18 9.46 2.00 10.94
CA GLU A 18 10.40 1.97 12.06
C GLU A 18 9.71 1.57 13.37
N LEU A 19 8.56 2.18 13.64
CA LEU A 19 7.79 1.90 14.84
C LEU A 19 7.39 0.43 14.92
N PHE A 20 6.85 -0.12 13.85
CA PHE A 20 6.35 -1.49 13.84
C PHE A 20 7.49 -2.51 13.83
N VAL A 21 8.56 -2.25 13.09
CA VAL A 21 9.74 -3.12 13.09
C VAL A 21 10.36 -3.16 14.49
N HIS A 22 10.45 -2.01 15.14
CA HIS A 22 10.98 -1.93 16.52
C HIS A 22 10.13 -2.76 17.48
N ASN A 23 8.84 -2.90 17.23
CA ASN A 23 7.92 -3.68 18.05
C ASN A 23 7.76 -5.14 17.57
N GLY A 24 8.63 -5.60 16.71
CA GLY A 24 8.69 -7.01 16.31
C GLY A 24 7.84 -7.42 15.12
N TYR A 25 7.27 -6.47 14.39
CA TYR A 25 6.48 -6.76 13.19
C TYR A 25 7.36 -6.83 11.94
N GLU A 26 6.98 -7.71 11.01
CA GLU A 26 7.48 -7.63 9.64
C GLU A 26 6.59 -6.65 8.88
N VAL A 27 7.19 -5.66 8.23
CA VAL A 27 6.45 -4.56 7.64
C VAL A 27 6.60 -4.52 6.13
N VAL A 28 5.48 -4.42 5.41
CA VAL A 28 5.47 -4.06 3.99
C VAL A 28 5.14 -2.57 3.91
N ASN A 29 6.11 -1.78 3.46
CA ASN A 29 5.94 -0.34 3.29
C ASN A 29 5.65 -0.06 1.81
N PRO A 30 4.41 0.32 1.44
CA PRO A 30 4.08 0.55 0.03
C PRO A 30 4.83 1.74 -0.59
N ALA A 31 5.34 2.66 0.22
CA ALA A 31 6.17 3.77 -0.25
C ALA A 31 7.66 3.43 -0.25
N GLY A 32 8.05 2.24 0.23
CA GLY A 32 9.43 1.80 0.24
C GLY A 32 9.98 1.55 -1.14
N GLU A 33 11.28 1.78 -1.33
CA GLU A 33 11.94 1.67 -2.63
C GLU A 33 11.79 0.27 -3.23
N ALA A 34 11.97 -0.77 -2.43
CA ALA A 34 11.86 -2.15 -2.89
C ALA A 34 10.45 -2.47 -3.40
N HIS A 35 9.44 -2.03 -2.66
CA HIS A 35 8.04 -2.25 -3.05
C HIS A 35 7.69 -1.48 -4.31
N GLN A 36 8.12 -0.23 -4.42
CA GLN A 36 7.88 0.60 -5.61
C GLN A 36 8.51 -0.02 -6.87
N GLU A 37 9.67 -0.64 -6.73
CA GLU A 37 10.31 -1.34 -7.84
C GLU A 37 9.49 -2.53 -8.30
N LEU A 38 8.94 -3.32 -7.39
CA LEU A 38 8.07 -4.44 -7.72
C LEU A 38 6.78 -3.99 -8.40
N VAL A 39 6.19 -2.89 -7.95
CA VAL A 39 5.01 -2.30 -8.58
C VAL A 39 5.31 -1.89 -10.01
N ARG A 40 6.46 -1.25 -10.24
CA ARG A 40 6.89 -0.84 -11.58
C ARG A 40 7.02 -2.04 -12.51
N LEU A 41 7.61 -3.12 -12.02
CA LEU A 41 7.76 -4.36 -12.80
C LEU A 41 6.40 -4.99 -13.11
N ALA A 42 5.46 -4.97 -12.16
CA ALA A 42 4.11 -5.48 -12.39
C ALA A 42 3.40 -4.73 -13.51
N VAL A 43 3.54 -3.41 -13.57
CA VAL A 43 2.98 -2.58 -14.63
C VAL A 43 3.59 -2.93 -15.98
N VAL A 44 4.91 -3.07 -16.04
CA VAL A 44 5.62 -3.44 -17.27
C VAL A 44 5.13 -4.80 -17.79
N ILE A 45 5.01 -5.79 -16.91
CA ILE A 45 4.54 -7.13 -17.27
C ILE A 45 3.12 -7.08 -17.80
N ALA A 46 2.24 -6.34 -17.14
CA ALA A 46 0.84 -6.21 -17.56
C ALA A 46 0.75 -5.60 -18.97
N LYS A 47 1.52 -4.56 -19.26
CA LYS A 47 1.56 -3.93 -20.58
C LYS A 47 2.07 -4.86 -21.66
N LYS A 48 3.03 -5.72 -21.35
CA LYS A 48 3.53 -6.73 -22.30
C LYS A 48 2.51 -7.82 -22.58
N LYS A 49 1.81 -8.27 -21.53
CA LYS A 49 0.85 -9.38 -21.65
C LYS A 49 -0.41 -8.98 -22.39
N TRP A 50 -0.83 -7.72 -22.27
CA TRP A 50 -2.02 -7.20 -22.92
C TRP A 50 -1.69 -5.92 -23.73
N PRO A 51 -0.90 -6.06 -24.83
CA PRO A 51 -0.40 -4.90 -25.55
C PRO A 51 -1.48 -4.08 -26.26
N ASN A 52 -2.63 -4.67 -26.54
CA ASN A 52 -3.76 -4.00 -27.20
C ASN A 52 -4.80 -3.49 -26.21
N GLU A 53 -4.59 -3.69 -24.91
CA GLU A 53 -5.50 -3.23 -23.86
C GLU A 53 -4.98 -1.93 -23.25
N GLU A 54 -5.92 -1.09 -22.81
CA GLU A 54 -5.56 0.10 -22.06
C GLU A 54 -5.22 -0.29 -20.63
N VAL A 55 -3.94 -0.42 -20.34
CA VAL A 55 -3.45 -0.74 -18.99
C VAL A 55 -3.24 0.56 -18.21
N LYS A 56 -4.01 0.74 -17.15
CA LYS A 56 -3.91 1.90 -16.28
C LYS A 56 -2.93 1.60 -15.15
N ASP A 57 -1.85 2.35 -15.11
CA ASP A 57 -0.76 2.13 -14.16
C ASP A 57 -1.26 2.12 -12.70
N TYR A 58 -2.12 3.06 -12.35
CA TYR A 58 -2.67 3.15 -11.00
C TYR A 58 -3.51 1.92 -10.63
N THR A 59 -4.31 1.44 -11.56
CA THR A 59 -5.14 0.25 -11.33
C THR A 59 -4.29 -0.98 -11.04
N VAL A 60 -3.23 -1.17 -11.84
CA VAL A 60 -2.30 -2.30 -11.65
C VAL A 60 -1.56 -2.15 -10.33
N ALA A 61 -1.09 -0.95 -10.01
CA ALA A 61 -0.38 -0.68 -8.77
C ALA A 61 -1.26 -0.98 -7.56
N LEU A 62 -2.51 -0.54 -7.57
CA LEU A 62 -3.45 -0.79 -6.46
C LEU A 62 -3.75 -2.28 -6.32
N ALA A 63 -3.98 -2.98 -7.42
CA ALA A 63 -4.23 -4.42 -7.40
C ALA A 63 -3.03 -5.18 -6.83
N PHE A 64 -1.83 -4.76 -7.19
CA PHE A 64 -0.60 -5.34 -6.68
C PHE A 64 -0.47 -5.10 -5.17
N ASP A 65 -0.75 -3.89 -4.72
CA ASP A 65 -0.70 -3.55 -3.29
C ASP A 65 -1.71 -4.38 -2.48
N ILE A 66 -2.91 -4.57 -3.00
CA ILE A 66 -3.94 -5.41 -2.35
C ILE A 66 -3.49 -6.86 -2.31
N HIS A 67 -2.83 -7.34 -3.36
CA HIS A 67 -2.28 -8.69 -3.38
C HIS A 67 -1.27 -8.88 -2.24
N TYR A 68 -0.36 -7.92 -2.04
CA TYR A 68 0.59 -7.96 -0.92
C TYR A 68 -0.12 -7.88 0.42
N LEU A 69 -1.15 -7.02 0.52
CA LEU A 69 -1.94 -6.89 1.74
C LEU A 69 -2.60 -8.21 2.12
N ALA A 70 -3.04 -8.99 1.14
CA ALA A 70 -3.66 -10.29 1.37
C ALA A 70 -2.74 -11.26 2.10
N MET A 71 -1.43 -11.05 2.04
CA MET A 71 -0.45 -11.90 2.72
C MET A 71 -0.06 -11.37 4.11
N CYS A 72 -0.66 -10.25 4.53
CA CYS A 72 -0.39 -9.64 5.83
C CYS A 72 -1.45 -10.03 6.85
N ASP A 73 -1.10 -9.92 8.13
CA ASP A 73 -2.02 -10.19 9.24
C ASP A 73 -2.78 -8.95 9.68
N ALA A 74 -2.24 -7.77 9.38
CA ALA A 74 -2.80 -6.50 9.82
C ALA A 74 -2.50 -5.39 8.83
N ILE A 75 -3.33 -4.37 8.84
CA ILE A 75 -3.12 -3.14 8.10
C ILE A 75 -3.01 -1.96 9.08
N TYR A 76 -2.10 -1.03 8.80
CA TYR A 76 -1.95 0.19 9.58
C TYR A 76 -2.45 1.38 8.75
N MET A 77 -3.49 2.06 9.26
CA MET A 77 -4.11 3.18 8.57
C MET A 77 -3.57 4.50 9.11
N LEU A 78 -2.87 5.24 8.26
CA LEU A 78 -2.39 6.58 8.59
C LEU A 78 -3.57 7.53 8.83
N ARG A 79 -3.34 8.60 9.60
CA ARG A 79 -4.38 9.56 10.01
C ARG A 79 -5.19 10.13 8.86
N ASP A 80 -4.54 10.34 7.73
CA ASP A 80 -5.13 10.96 6.54
C ASP A 80 -5.67 9.97 5.51
N TRP A 81 -5.89 8.72 5.92
CA TRP A 81 -6.39 7.68 5.03
C TRP A 81 -7.70 8.04 4.31
N ARG A 82 -8.53 8.85 4.95
CA ARG A 82 -9.83 9.25 4.38
C ARG A 82 -9.69 10.06 3.09
N TRP A 83 -8.54 10.64 2.85
CA TRP A 83 -8.25 11.46 1.66
C TRP A 83 -7.57 10.66 0.55
N SER A 84 -7.36 9.36 0.74
CA SER A 84 -6.69 8.49 -0.23
C SER A 84 -7.64 7.40 -0.72
N ALA A 85 -7.92 7.41 -2.03
CA ALA A 85 -8.75 6.38 -2.65
C ALA A 85 -8.13 4.99 -2.48
N GLY A 86 -6.79 4.89 -2.64
CA GLY A 86 -6.08 3.64 -2.45
C GLY A 86 -6.18 3.11 -1.02
N ALA A 87 -5.99 3.99 -0.04
CA ALA A 87 -6.10 3.58 1.37
C ALA A 87 -7.52 3.12 1.71
N LYS A 88 -8.53 3.78 1.16
CA LYS A 88 -9.94 3.36 1.36
C LYS A 88 -10.19 1.98 0.75
N ALA A 89 -9.64 1.69 -0.43
CA ALA A 89 -9.78 0.39 -1.07
C ALA A 89 -9.11 -0.70 -0.25
N GLU A 90 -7.92 -0.45 0.26
CA GLU A 90 -7.19 -1.38 1.12
C GLU A 90 -7.94 -1.63 2.43
N LEU A 91 -8.50 -0.58 3.03
CA LEU A 91 -9.31 -0.71 4.24
C LEU A 91 -10.56 -1.55 4.00
N ALA A 92 -11.25 -1.34 2.88
CA ALA A 92 -12.42 -2.14 2.51
C ALA A 92 -12.05 -3.61 2.36
N PHE A 93 -10.91 -3.91 1.73
CA PHE A 93 -10.40 -5.26 1.61
C PHE A 93 -10.12 -5.88 2.98
N ALA A 94 -9.45 -5.13 3.85
CA ALA A 94 -9.12 -5.60 5.19
C ALA A 94 -10.38 -5.92 6.00
N LYS A 95 -11.39 -5.06 5.93
CA LYS A 95 -12.68 -5.30 6.60
C LYS A 95 -13.38 -6.53 6.05
N ALA A 96 -13.39 -6.69 4.72
CA ALA A 96 -14.06 -7.82 4.07
C ALA A 96 -13.41 -9.16 4.41
N THR A 97 -12.12 -9.19 4.71
CA THR A 97 -11.36 -10.40 4.99
C THR A 97 -11.12 -10.65 6.48
N GLY A 98 -11.63 -9.78 7.35
CA GLY A 98 -11.46 -9.95 8.80
C GLY A 98 -10.05 -9.68 9.30
N MET A 99 -9.25 -8.92 8.54
CA MET A 99 -7.90 -8.57 8.92
C MET A 99 -7.88 -7.60 10.10
N GLU A 100 -6.86 -7.68 10.94
CA GLU A 100 -6.66 -6.71 12.01
C GLU A 100 -6.40 -5.32 11.42
N ILE A 101 -7.09 -4.30 11.94
CA ILE A 101 -6.94 -2.93 11.49
C ILE A 101 -6.44 -2.07 12.64
N ILE A 102 -5.30 -1.43 12.43
CA ILE A 102 -4.68 -0.54 13.41
C ILE A 102 -4.72 0.87 12.85
N TYR A 103 -5.36 1.79 13.57
CA TYR A 103 -5.47 3.18 13.14
C TYR A 103 -4.45 4.04 13.89
N GLU A 104 -3.69 4.85 13.15
CA GLU A 104 -2.76 5.80 13.75
C GLU A 104 -3.47 6.72 14.75
N GLU A 105 -4.68 7.17 14.42
CA GLU A 105 -5.45 8.08 15.26
C GLU A 105 -5.81 7.51 16.63
N ASP A 106 -5.76 6.19 16.80
CA ASP A 106 -6.03 5.52 18.07
C ASP A 106 -4.76 5.26 18.89
N MET A 107 -3.60 5.57 18.32
CA MET A 107 -2.30 5.36 18.95
C MET A 107 -1.75 6.67 19.49
N ILE A 108 -2.18 7.07 20.66
CA ILE A 108 -1.73 8.32 21.28
C ILE A 108 -0.81 8.04 22.45
#